data_09a835f86e2e2f71de2dfa83f2707659
#
_entry.id   09a835f86e2e2f71de2dfa83f2707659
#
_cell.length_a   1.000
_cell.length_b   1.000
_cell.length_c   1.000
_cell.angle_alpha   90.00
_cell.angle_beta   90.00
_cell.angle_gamma   90.00
#
_symmetry.space_group_name_H-M   'P 1'
#
loop_
_entity.id
_entity.type
_entity.pdbx_description
1 polymer ?
#
loop_
_entity_poly.entity_id
_entity_poly.type
_entity_poly.pdbx_seq_one_letter_code
_entity_poly.pdbx_strand_id
1 'polypeptide(L)'
;MLTVEKIGGTSMSQFKDCLNNIVIGQRTATDMYNRIFVVSAYNNVTNWLLEHKKTGEAGIYVKFLNGGNYMAALDELLEKLIALNRTFEDIKLNQKEADDFITQRIEKVKEYLHTTNIMLAYSIDNTTKQGICLHVRELLASIGEAHSAFNSVNIINNHGINATLVDLCGFDDSDSLTIDERIHKAFKGVDFSKTLCVATGYTKGTEGIMRAFDRGYSEVTFSKIAVDVKADEAVIHKEFHLSSADPKLVGTDKSITVGFTNFIVADQLADIGMEAIHPKASKPLELAGINIRIKNTFEPEHPGTLISKDYVSPKSKIEIVSGTDKVIAVEIHDPMMVGEVGYDLNVMQVFKSYNISYILKSTNANSITMVIWDNAKAKDLIAELKEKFYQVVDKQVAVVCCMGTNIAHPGFLYKAAKALCDNDINIECFAQSLRQVNMQFVITREGYSKAIVALNDALCV
;
A
#
# COMPACT_ATOMS: atom_id res chain seq x y z
N MET A 1 15.59 -20.67 -8.24
CA MET A 1 14.34 -19.92 -8.06
C MET A 1 14.72 -18.44 -7.89
N LEU A 2 14.23 -17.57 -8.77
CA LEU A 2 14.44 -16.12 -8.68
C LEU A 2 13.31 -15.49 -7.89
N THR A 3 13.64 -14.74 -6.83
CA THR A 3 12.65 -14.00 -6.06
C THR A 3 12.83 -12.48 -6.19
N VAL A 4 11.74 -11.77 -6.19
CA VAL A 4 11.74 -10.32 -5.98
C VAL A 4 11.11 -10.05 -4.61
N GLU A 5 11.82 -9.32 -3.75
CA GLU A 5 11.48 -9.19 -2.34
C GLU A 5 11.36 -7.72 -1.93
N LYS A 6 10.19 -7.30 -1.47
CA LYS A 6 9.96 -5.91 -1.02
C LYS A 6 10.12 -5.81 0.49
N ILE A 7 10.89 -4.82 0.95
CA ILE A 7 11.04 -4.48 2.37
C ILE A 7 10.38 -3.10 2.62
N GLY A 8 9.42 -3.06 3.55
CA GLY A 8 8.69 -1.85 3.93
C GLY A 8 9.50 -0.87 4.77
N GLY A 9 9.08 0.40 4.83
CA GLY A 9 9.84 1.46 5.50
C GLY A 9 10.04 1.26 7.00
N THR A 10 9.09 0.68 7.71
CA THR A 10 9.22 0.35 9.14
C THR A 10 10.32 -0.70 9.34
N SER A 11 10.28 -1.78 8.55
CA SER A 11 11.32 -2.83 8.57
C SER A 11 12.68 -2.27 8.13
N MET A 12 12.73 -1.36 7.13
CA MET A 12 13.97 -0.71 6.72
C MET A 12 14.63 0.09 7.85
N SER A 13 13.86 0.71 8.75
CA SER A 13 14.40 1.41 9.93
C SER A 13 14.98 0.46 10.99
N GLN A 14 14.65 -0.82 10.89
CA GLN A 14 15.22 -1.91 11.70
C GLN A 14 16.11 -2.79 10.80
N PHE A 15 16.98 -2.17 10.01
CA PHE A 15 17.73 -2.87 8.96
C PHE A 15 18.66 -3.96 9.52
N LYS A 16 19.10 -3.87 10.76
CA LYS A 16 19.84 -4.94 11.45
C LYS A 16 19.04 -6.25 11.47
N ASP A 17 17.76 -6.18 11.79
CA ASP A 17 16.89 -7.36 11.79
C ASP A 17 16.61 -7.83 10.36
N CYS A 18 16.41 -6.91 9.41
CA CYS A 18 16.30 -7.26 7.99
C CYS A 18 17.56 -7.96 7.47
N LEU A 19 18.73 -7.44 7.81
CA LEU A 19 20.01 -8.05 7.42
C LEU A 19 20.12 -9.47 7.95
N ASN A 20 19.87 -9.66 9.26
CA ASN A 20 20.03 -10.94 9.93
C ASN A 20 18.95 -11.95 9.56
N ASN A 21 17.69 -11.53 9.42
CA ASN A 21 16.57 -12.43 9.23
C ASN A 21 16.24 -12.67 7.74
N ILE A 22 16.38 -11.62 6.90
CA ILE A 22 15.95 -11.66 5.51
C ILE A 22 17.14 -11.80 4.56
N VAL A 23 18.12 -10.89 4.67
CA VAL A 23 19.21 -10.83 3.68
C VAL A 23 20.16 -12.01 3.87
N ILE A 24 20.73 -12.17 5.05
CA ILE A 24 21.68 -13.23 5.39
C ILE A 24 20.92 -14.48 5.87
N GLY A 25 20.21 -14.38 7.00
CA GLY A 25 19.48 -15.50 7.60
C GLY A 25 20.35 -16.73 7.82
N GLN A 26 19.78 -17.89 7.59
CA GLN A 26 20.50 -19.19 7.60
C GLN A 26 21.03 -19.60 6.20
N ARG A 27 21.15 -18.63 5.27
CA ARG A 27 21.54 -18.94 3.89
C ARG A 27 23.00 -19.25 3.77
N THR A 28 23.30 -20.20 2.90
CA THR A 28 24.66 -20.53 2.46
C THR A 28 25.05 -19.64 1.26
N ALA A 29 26.33 -19.68 0.87
CA ALA A 29 26.85 -18.85 -0.21
C ALA A 29 26.05 -18.99 -1.53
N THR A 30 25.53 -20.17 -1.85
CA THR A 30 24.76 -20.44 -3.08
C THR A 30 23.32 -19.91 -3.01
N ASP A 31 22.73 -19.86 -1.82
CA ASP A 31 21.34 -19.43 -1.62
C ASP A 31 21.19 -17.93 -1.41
N MET A 32 22.31 -17.22 -1.37
CA MET A 32 22.36 -15.78 -1.16
C MET A 32 21.88 -15.01 -2.38
N TYR A 33 22.09 -15.57 -3.57
CA TYR A 33 21.81 -14.95 -4.86
C TYR A 33 20.46 -15.40 -5.46
N ASN A 34 20.17 -15.00 -6.71
CA ASN A 34 18.87 -15.12 -7.36
C ASN A 34 17.76 -14.39 -6.60
N ARG A 35 18.09 -13.24 -6.04
CA ARG A 35 17.19 -12.41 -5.25
C ARG A 35 17.35 -10.95 -5.65
N ILE A 36 16.24 -10.26 -5.74
CA ILE A 36 16.20 -8.81 -6.00
C ILE A 36 15.41 -8.18 -4.85
N PHE A 37 16.04 -7.31 -4.07
CA PHE A 37 15.36 -6.53 -3.06
C PHE A 37 14.86 -5.21 -3.62
N VAL A 38 13.62 -4.86 -3.30
CA VAL A 38 13.02 -3.55 -3.57
C VAL A 38 12.77 -2.88 -2.23
N VAL A 39 13.50 -1.81 -1.96
CA VAL A 39 13.48 -1.18 -0.64
C VAL A 39 12.69 0.12 -0.65
N SER A 40 11.89 0.33 0.39
CA SER A 40 11.23 1.61 0.66
C SER A 40 12.16 2.56 1.41
N ALA A 41 11.84 3.84 1.42
CA ALA A 41 12.50 4.80 2.30
C ALA A 41 12.38 4.37 3.78
N TYR A 42 13.32 4.78 4.61
CA TYR A 42 13.21 4.61 6.06
C TYR A 42 11.96 5.30 6.61
N ASN A 43 11.48 4.82 7.77
CA ASN A 43 10.28 5.36 8.38
C ASN A 43 10.33 6.89 8.52
N ASN A 44 9.23 7.56 8.25
CA ASN A 44 9.05 9.02 8.24
C ASN A 44 9.81 9.81 7.17
N VAL A 45 10.80 9.26 6.48
CA VAL A 45 11.57 10.04 5.48
C VAL A 45 10.68 10.61 4.39
N THR A 46 9.76 9.81 3.84
CA THR A 46 8.79 10.30 2.85
C THR A 46 7.86 11.38 3.41
N ASN A 47 7.52 11.32 4.71
CA ASN A 47 6.72 12.36 5.36
C ASN A 47 7.49 13.69 5.47
N TRP A 48 8.78 13.65 5.81
CA TRP A 48 9.62 14.86 5.86
C TRP A 48 9.82 15.47 4.47
N LEU A 49 9.93 14.62 3.45
CA LEU A 49 10.11 15.07 2.06
C LEU A 49 8.83 15.67 1.47
N LEU A 50 7.67 15.08 1.73
CA LEU A 50 6.39 15.47 1.09
C LEU A 50 5.44 16.17 2.08
N GLU A 51 4.62 15.41 2.74
CA GLU A 51 3.70 15.78 3.82
C GLU A 51 3.44 14.54 4.70
N HIS A 52 3.05 14.74 5.95
CA HIS A 52 2.73 13.64 6.83
C HIS A 52 1.38 12.98 6.42
N LYS A 53 1.43 11.69 6.06
CA LYS A 53 0.29 10.95 5.47
C LYS A 53 -1.02 11.03 6.28
N LYS A 54 -0.93 11.08 7.62
CA LYS A 54 -2.11 11.05 8.52
C LYS A 54 -2.52 12.42 9.01
N THR A 55 -1.56 13.29 9.33
CA THR A 55 -1.82 14.61 9.95
C THR A 55 -1.86 15.75 8.94
N GLY A 56 -1.32 15.55 7.74
CA GLY A 56 -1.15 16.61 6.74
C GLY A 56 -0.04 17.63 7.09
N GLU A 57 0.76 17.39 8.12
CA GLU A 57 1.89 18.26 8.48
C GLU A 57 2.82 18.45 7.29
N ALA A 58 3.19 19.71 7.02
CA ALA A 58 3.93 20.12 5.85
C ALA A 58 5.38 19.60 5.86
N GLY A 59 5.72 18.74 4.89
CA GLY A 59 7.09 18.42 4.54
C GLY A 59 7.72 19.46 3.59
N ILE A 60 8.88 19.13 3.02
CA ILE A 60 9.65 20.03 2.13
C ILE A 60 8.83 20.42 0.90
N TYR A 61 8.13 19.45 0.28
CA TYR A 61 7.29 19.70 -0.89
C TYR A 61 6.21 20.75 -0.62
N VAL A 62 5.48 20.62 0.47
CA VAL A 62 4.42 21.58 0.84
C VAL A 62 5.00 22.94 1.20
N LYS A 63 6.16 22.98 1.86
CA LYS A 63 6.88 24.24 2.12
C LYS A 63 7.32 24.92 0.83
N PHE A 64 7.80 24.14 -0.17
CA PHE A 64 8.15 24.66 -1.48
C PHE A 64 6.94 25.28 -2.20
N LEU A 65 5.80 24.58 -2.22
CA LEU A 65 4.57 25.08 -2.86
C LEU A 65 4.05 26.37 -2.23
N ASN A 66 4.19 26.52 -0.93
CA ASN A 66 3.66 27.66 -0.18
C ASN A 66 4.67 28.81 -0.03
N GLY A 67 5.82 28.75 -0.72
CA GLY A 67 6.87 29.78 -0.62
C GLY A 67 7.56 29.85 0.75
N GLY A 68 7.49 28.75 1.53
CA GLY A 68 8.16 28.63 2.83
C GLY A 68 9.67 28.38 2.70
N ASN A 69 10.35 28.32 3.85
CA ASN A 69 11.81 28.06 3.89
C ASN A 69 12.12 26.58 3.66
N TYR A 70 11.98 26.11 2.41
CA TYR A 70 12.27 24.75 2.01
C TYR A 70 13.79 24.45 1.98
N MET A 71 14.64 25.47 1.78
CA MET A 71 16.10 25.30 1.80
C MET A 71 16.59 24.89 3.19
N ALA A 72 16.20 25.63 4.24
CA ALA A 72 16.53 25.23 5.61
C ALA A 72 15.94 23.88 5.98
N ALA A 73 14.74 23.55 5.47
CA ALA A 73 14.14 22.23 5.68
C ALA A 73 14.92 21.09 5.00
N LEU A 74 15.60 21.36 3.87
CA LEU A 74 16.53 20.41 3.25
C LEU A 74 17.82 20.24 4.08
N ASP A 75 18.34 21.31 4.70
CA ASP A 75 19.47 21.23 5.62
C ASP A 75 19.12 20.38 6.85
N GLU A 76 17.98 20.65 7.48
CA GLU A 76 17.48 19.86 8.61
C GLU A 76 17.25 18.38 8.22
N LEU A 77 16.77 18.13 7.01
CA LEU A 77 16.59 16.76 6.50
C LEU A 77 17.95 16.08 6.36
N LEU A 78 18.94 16.74 5.78
CA LEU A 78 20.29 16.20 5.62
C LEU A 78 20.88 15.79 6.97
N GLU A 79 20.78 16.66 7.99
CA GLU A 79 21.24 16.33 9.35
C GLU A 79 20.53 15.08 9.90
N LYS A 80 19.21 14.97 9.70
CA LYS A 80 18.43 13.78 10.12
C LYS A 80 18.89 12.51 9.41
N LEU A 81 19.17 12.58 8.10
CA LEU A 81 19.60 11.42 7.32
C LEU A 81 21.04 10.99 7.69
N ILE A 82 21.94 11.93 7.95
CA ILE A 82 23.29 11.66 8.49
C ILE A 82 23.21 11.06 9.90
N ALA A 83 22.33 11.57 10.76
CA ALA A 83 22.11 11.01 12.08
C ALA A 83 21.56 9.57 12.00
N LEU A 84 20.69 9.29 11.02
CA LEU A 84 20.17 7.95 10.75
C LEU A 84 21.28 7.00 10.28
N ASN A 85 22.22 7.43 9.42
CA ASN A 85 23.36 6.63 9.02
C ASN A 85 24.17 6.14 10.22
N ARG A 86 24.37 6.99 11.25
CA ARG A 86 25.09 6.61 12.48
C ARG A 86 24.44 5.46 13.24
N THR A 87 23.13 5.27 13.10
CA THR A 87 22.43 4.15 13.74
C THR A 87 22.77 2.79 13.13
N PHE A 88 23.46 2.75 11.98
CA PHE A 88 23.86 1.54 11.27
C PHE A 88 25.38 1.24 11.38
N GLU A 89 26.08 1.90 12.28
CA GLU A 89 27.52 1.68 12.49
C GLU A 89 27.80 0.24 12.95
N ASP A 90 26.99 -0.31 13.83
CA ASP A 90 27.12 -1.66 14.37
C ASP A 90 26.90 -2.77 13.35
N ILE A 91 26.30 -2.47 12.19
CA ILE A 91 26.11 -3.37 11.06
C ILE A 91 27.00 -3.05 9.86
N LYS A 92 28.12 -2.38 10.11
CA LYS A 92 29.19 -2.08 9.16
C LYS A 92 28.82 -1.17 8.00
N LEU A 93 27.91 -0.19 8.19
CA LEU A 93 27.75 0.88 7.21
C LEU A 93 29.03 1.71 7.12
N ASN A 94 29.57 1.94 5.93
CA ASN A 94 30.61 2.92 5.70
C ASN A 94 29.99 4.34 5.80
N GLN A 95 30.13 4.94 6.98
CA GLN A 95 29.52 6.23 7.31
C GLN A 95 29.91 7.31 6.30
N LYS A 96 31.19 7.38 5.95
CA LYS A 96 31.68 8.41 5.03
C LYS A 96 31.04 8.30 3.66
N GLU A 97 31.00 7.11 3.07
CA GLU A 97 30.38 6.89 1.76
C GLU A 97 28.87 7.19 1.79
N ALA A 98 28.18 6.79 2.87
CA ALA A 98 26.75 7.02 3.04
C ALA A 98 26.43 8.52 3.21
N ASP A 99 27.23 9.24 4.00
CA ASP A 99 27.07 10.68 4.23
C ASP A 99 27.41 11.46 2.96
N ASP A 100 28.48 11.11 2.25
CA ASP A 100 28.86 11.71 0.97
C ASP A 100 27.77 11.53 -0.09
N PHE A 101 27.20 10.30 -0.20
CA PHE A 101 26.13 10.01 -1.14
C PHE A 101 24.89 10.88 -0.91
N ILE A 102 24.40 10.93 0.33
CA ILE A 102 23.17 11.68 0.61
C ILE A 102 23.38 13.19 0.56
N THR A 103 24.57 13.67 0.97
CA THR A 103 24.94 15.09 0.88
C THR A 103 24.93 15.55 -0.57
N GLN A 104 25.61 14.83 -1.47
CA GLN A 104 25.65 15.16 -2.90
C GLN A 104 24.23 15.20 -3.50
N ARG A 105 23.37 14.26 -3.10
CA ARG A 105 22.00 14.20 -3.62
C ARG A 105 21.15 15.37 -3.12
N ILE A 106 21.26 15.74 -1.86
CA ILE A 106 20.55 16.90 -1.29
C ILE A 106 21.04 18.22 -1.90
N GLU A 107 22.35 18.39 -2.09
CA GLU A 107 22.88 19.61 -2.73
C GLU A 107 22.36 19.77 -4.17
N LYS A 108 22.36 18.70 -4.97
CA LYS A 108 21.76 18.74 -6.32
C LYS A 108 20.26 19.07 -6.29
N VAL A 109 19.53 18.55 -5.30
CA VAL A 109 18.10 18.88 -5.11
C VAL A 109 17.92 20.35 -4.79
N LYS A 110 18.76 20.94 -3.93
CA LYS A 110 18.72 22.38 -3.63
C LYS A 110 18.91 23.22 -4.89
N GLU A 111 19.92 22.89 -5.71
CA GLU A 111 20.16 23.57 -6.99
C GLU A 111 18.96 23.46 -7.93
N TYR A 112 18.38 22.25 -8.06
CA TYR A 112 17.19 22.01 -8.88
C TYR A 112 15.99 22.82 -8.38
N LEU A 113 15.70 22.79 -7.07
CA LEU A 113 14.56 23.53 -6.51
C LEU A 113 14.74 25.04 -6.62
N HIS A 114 15.98 25.54 -6.47
CA HIS A 114 16.28 26.96 -6.66
C HIS A 114 15.96 27.40 -8.11
N THR A 115 16.48 26.67 -9.09
CA THR A 115 16.24 26.92 -10.51
C THR A 115 14.75 26.80 -10.85
N THR A 116 14.08 25.77 -10.32
CA THR A 116 12.66 25.54 -10.54
C THR A 116 11.80 26.66 -9.97
N ASN A 117 12.15 27.18 -8.79
CA ASN A 117 11.44 28.31 -8.18
C ASN A 117 11.52 29.57 -9.06
N ILE A 118 12.69 29.83 -9.66
CA ILE A 118 12.87 30.92 -10.64
C ILE A 118 11.95 30.68 -11.86
N MET A 119 11.95 29.48 -12.42
CA MET A 119 11.10 29.13 -13.56
C MET A 119 9.61 29.31 -13.25
N LEU A 120 9.16 28.91 -12.04
CA LEU A 120 7.77 29.11 -11.60
C LEU A 120 7.37 30.57 -11.53
N ALA A 121 8.30 31.46 -11.11
CA ALA A 121 8.04 32.91 -11.05
C ALA A 121 7.81 33.52 -12.45
N TYR A 122 8.44 32.96 -13.49
CA TYR A 122 8.29 33.41 -14.89
C TYR A 122 7.23 32.65 -15.67
N SER A 123 6.66 31.55 -15.15
CA SER A 123 5.62 30.78 -15.81
C SER A 123 4.31 31.54 -15.89
N ILE A 124 3.70 31.62 -17.09
CA ILE A 124 2.50 32.42 -17.35
C ILE A 124 1.22 31.61 -17.10
N ASP A 125 1.22 30.32 -17.42
CA ASP A 125 0.04 29.48 -17.33
C ASP A 125 0.05 28.50 -16.16
N ASN A 126 -1.15 28.18 -15.64
CA ASN A 126 -1.31 27.30 -14.49
C ASN A 126 -1.00 25.83 -14.79
N THR A 127 -1.17 25.39 -16.03
CA THR A 127 -0.90 24.00 -16.44
C THR A 127 0.57 23.68 -16.36
N THR A 128 1.42 24.57 -16.89
CA THR A 128 2.89 24.48 -16.78
C THR A 128 3.34 24.50 -15.34
N LYS A 129 2.78 25.40 -14.51
CA LYS A 129 3.08 25.46 -13.06
C LYS A 129 2.76 24.14 -12.35
N GLN A 130 1.59 23.58 -12.61
CA GLN A 130 1.19 22.30 -12.04
C GLN A 130 2.12 21.16 -12.47
N GLY A 131 2.49 21.11 -13.75
CA GLY A 131 3.45 20.12 -14.26
C GLY A 131 4.81 20.20 -13.56
N ILE A 132 5.33 21.41 -13.38
CA ILE A 132 6.60 21.66 -12.66
C ILE A 132 6.48 21.21 -11.18
N CYS A 133 5.40 21.57 -10.50
CA CYS A 133 5.17 21.17 -9.10
C CYS A 133 5.10 19.64 -8.94
N LEU A 134 4.44 18.94 -9.89
CA LEU A 134 4.41 17.48 -9.89
C LEU A 134 5.82 16.88 -10.08
N HIS A 135 6.65 17.48 -10.93
CA HIS A 135 8.05 17.07 -11.12
C HIS A 135 8.87 17.22 -9.82
N VAL A 136 8.68 18.32 -9.11
CA VAL A 136 9.31 18.53 -7.78
C VAL A 136 8.87 17.45 -6.80
N ARG A 137 7.57 17.06 -6.80
CA ARG A 137 7.05 15.99 -5.94
C ARG A 137 7.72 14.65 -6.25
N GLU A 138 7.85 14.32 -7.53
CA GLU A 138 8.53 13.11 -7.99
C GLU A 138 10.01 13.08 -7.57
N LEU A 139 10.74 14.18 -7.77
CA LEU A 139 12.14 14.29 -7.40
C LEU A 139 12.33 14.09 -5.89
N LEU A 140 11.57 14.79 -5.06
CA LEU A 140 11.65 14.68 -3.61
C LEU A 140 11.30 13.25 -3.14
N ALA A 141 10.26 12.62 -3.70
CA ALA A 141 9.89 11.27 -3.34
C ALA A 141 11.03 10.25 -3.57
N SER A 142 11.88 10.46 -4.58
CA SER A 142 12.96 9.54 -4.93
C SER A 142 14.11 9.48 -3.92
N ILE A 143 14.30 10.54 -3.12
CA ILE A 143 15.50 10.70 -2.27
C ILE A 143 15.61 9.61 -1.19
N GLY A 144 14.50 9.36 -0.49
CA GLY A 144 14.49 8.44 0.65
C GLY A 144 14.81 7.00 0.25
N GLU A 145 14.32 6.55 -0.89
CA GLU A 145 14.55 5.18 -1.37
C GLU A 145 15.91 4.99 -2.01
N ALA A 146 16.45 6.04 -2.65
CA ALA A 146 17.83 6.02 -3.09
C ALA A 146 18.81 5.91 -1.91
N HIS A 147 18.55 6.65 -0.82
CA HIS A 147 19.35 6.60 0.40
C HIS A 147 19.30 5.22 1.05
N SER A 148 18.11 4.64 1.24
CA SER A 148 17.97 3.33 1.86
C SER A 148 18.57 2.21 1.00
N ALA A 149 18.44 2.28 -0.33
CA ALA A 149 19.02 1.30 -1.24
C ALA A 149 20.55 1.36 -1.24
N PHE A 150 21.14 2.57 -1.28
CA PHE A 150 22.59 2.77 -1.20
C PHE A 150 23.16 2.19 0.10
N ASN A 151 22.58 2.56 1.24
CA ASN A 151 23.02 2.06 2.54
C ASN A 151 22.92 0.54 2.63
N SER A 152 21.84 -0.04 2.11
CA SER A 152 21.64 -1.50 2.09
C SER A 152 22.76 -2.20 1.32
N VAL A 153 23.09 -1.72 0.12
CA VAL A 153 24.16 -2.28 -0.71
C VAL A 153 25.52 -2.15 -0.02
N ASN A 154 25.80 -0.98 0.56
CA ASN A 154 27.05 -0.74 1.28
C ASN A 154 27.23 -1.72 2.46
N ILE A 155 26.19 -1.87 3.29
CA ILE A 155 26.18 -2.81 4.41
C ILE A 155 26.37 -4.25 3.93
N ILE A 156 25.60 -4.68 2.92
CA ILE A 156 25.63 -6.05 2.40
C ILE A 156 27.02 -6.38 1.85
N ASN A 157 27.64 -5.46 1.08
CA ASN A 157 29.00 -5.63 0.55
C ASN A 157 30.03 -5.73 1.70
N ASN A 158 29.88 -4.95 2.76
CA ASN A 158 30.76 -4.99 3.93
C ASN A 158 30.59 -6.28 4.78
N HIS A 159 29.55 -7.08 4.50
CA HIS A 159 29.40 -8.45 5.01
C HIS A 159 29.92 -9.51 4.05
N GLY A 160 30.61 -9.12 2.97
CA GLY A 160 31.23 -10.04 2.00
C GLY A 160 30.27 -10.65 0.98
N ILE A 161 29.06 -10.11 0.84
CA ILE A 161 28.05 -10.51 -0.13
C ILE A 161 28.11 -9.53 -1.32
N ASN A 162 28.27 -10.06 -2.54
CA ASN A 162 28.31 -9.23 -3.74
C ASN A 162 26.92 -8.63 -4.02
N ALA A 163 26.70 -7.36 -3.69
CA ALA A 163 25.46 -6.66 -3.91
C ALA A 163 25.65 -5.47 -4.87
N THR A 164 24.64 -5.21 -5.70
CA THR A 164 24.63 -4.13 -6.68
C THR A 164 23.41 -3.23 -6.47
N LEU A 165 23.65 -1.91 -6.43
CA LEU A 165 22.60 -0.91 -6.42
C LEU A 165 21.95 -0.79 -7.81
N VAL A 166 20.63 -0.92 -7.85
CA VAL A 166 19.82 -0.62 -9.04
C VAL A 166 19.03 0.67 -8.75
N ASP A 167 19.65 1.80 -9.08
CA ASP A 167 19.03 3.12 -8.87
C ASP A 167 18.07 3.45 -10.02
N LEU A 168 16.78 3.24 -9.79
CA LEU A 168 15.70 3.55 -10.74
C LEU A 168 15.21 5.01 -10.64
N CYS A 169 15.79 5.80 -9.75
CA CYS A 169 15.38 7.20 -9.55
C CYS A 169 15.71 8.08 -10.77
N GLY A 170 16.65 7.66 -11.61
CA GLY A 170 17.04 8.41 -12.80
C GLY A 170 17.45 9.85 -12.47
N PHE A 171 18.19 10.03 -11.37
CA PHE A 171 18.46 11.35 -10.80
C PHE A 171 19.38 12.19 -11.68
N ASP A 172 20.39 11.57 -12.27
CA ASP A 172 21.40 12.19 -13.13
C ASP A 172 21.21 11.88 -14.63
N ASP A 173 20.09 11.28 -15.01
CA ASP A 173 19.84 10.95 -16.42
C ASP A 173 18.73 11.81 -17.05
N SER A 174 18.88 12.06 -18.33
CA SER A 174 17.93 12.77 -19.18
C SER A 174 17.01 11.83 -19.97
N ASP A 175 17.08 10.52 -19.71
CA ASP A 175 16.30 9.52 -20.45
C ASP A 175 14.80 9.71 -20.25
N SER A 176 14.08 9.81 -21.35
CA SER A 176 12.62 9.88 -21.38
C SER A 176 12.04 8.47 -21.52
N LEU A 177 12.16 7.67 -20.45
CA LEU A 177 11.70 6.28 -20.40
C LEU A 177 10.40 6.19 -19.59
N THR A 178 9.53 5.28 -19.97
CA THR A 178 8.45 4.81 -19.12
C THR A 178 9.00 4.04 -17.92
N ILE A 179 8.16 3.81 -16.90
CA ILE A 179 8.55 3.00 -15.74
C ILE A 179 9.01 1.60 -16.19
N ASP A 180 8.26 0.97 -17.11
CA ASP A 180 8.56 -0.38 -17.59
C ASP A 180 9.86 -0.42 -18.40
N GLU A 181 10.09 0.55 -19.30
CA GLU A 181 11.33 0.65 -20.08
C GLU A 181 12.56 0.88 -19.19
N ARG A 182 12.44 1.70 -18.15
CA ARG A 182 13.52 1.94 -17.18
C ARG A 182 13.88 0.67 -16.41
N ILE A 183 12.89 -0.06 -15.92
CA ILE A 183 13.08 -1.34 -15.24
C ILE A 183 13.76 -2.33 -16.18
N HIS A 184 13.21 -2.50 -17.38
CA HIS A 184 13.78 -3.40 -18.38
C HIS A 184 15.24 -3.07 -18.71
N LYS A 185 15.56 -1.78 -18.93
CA LYS A 185 16.93 -1.32 -19.18
C LYS A 185 17.87 -1.65 -18.01
N ALA A 186 17.42 -1.45 -16.79
CA ALA A 186 18.24 -1.63 -15.58
C ALA A 186 18.57 -3.12 -15.29
N PHE A 187 17.65 -4.02 -15.59
CA PHE A 187 17.84 -5.45 -15.31
C PHE A 187 18.34 -6.28 -16.53
N LYS A 188 18.41 -5.64 -17.71
CA LYS A 188 18.88 -6.32 -18.92
C LYS A 188 20.31 -6.82 -18.80
N GLY A 189 20.49 -8.13 -18.92
CA GLY A 189 21.82 -8.77 -18.90
C GLY A 189 22.43 -8.95 -17.51
N VAL A 190 21.70 -8.69 -16.44
CA VAL A 190 22.16 -8.93 -15.07
C VAL A 190 22.19 -10.44 -14.79
N ASP A 191 23.32 -10.94 -14.27
CA ASP A 191 23.47 -12.33 -13.82
C ASP A 191 23.09 -12.42 -12.33
N PHE A 192 21.83 -12.71 -12.06
CA PHE A 192 21.31 -12.82 -10.69
C PHE A 192 21.93 -13.97 -9.88
N SER A 193 22.63 -14.90 -10.51
CA SER A 193 23.31 -15.99 -9.80
C SER A 193 24.62 -15.55 -9.12
N LYS A 194 25.10 -14.34 -9.43
CA LYS A 194 26.40 -13.82 -8.96
C LYS A 194 26.29 -12.54 -8.16
N THR A 195 25.15 -11.85 -8.25
CA THR A 195 24.95 -10.59 -7.54
C THR A 195 23.55 -10.50 -6.94
N LEU A 196 23.48 -9.95 -5.76
CA LEU A 196 22.23 -9.60 -5.09
C LEU A 196 21.88 -8.17 -5.48
N CYS A 197 20.76 -7.98 -6.20
CA CYS A 197 20.33 -6.65 -6.60
C CYS A 197 19.51 -5.98 -5.50
N VAL A 198 19.79 -4.71 -5.22
CA VAL A 198 18.95 -3.87 -4.36
C VAL A 198 18.45 -2.69 -5.17
N ALA A 199 17.17 -2.69 -5.48
CA ALA A 199 16.52 -1.65 -6.28
C ALA A 199 15.80 -0.63 -5.39
N THR A 200 15.80 0.62 -5.85
CA THR A 200 14.97 1.67 -5.24
C THR A 200 13.50 1.36 -5.47
N GLY A 201 12.65 1.54 -4.44
CA GLY A 201 11.20 1.40 -4.57
C GLY A 201 10.56 2.52 -5.41
N TYR A 202 11.24 3.66 -5.54
CA TYR A 202 10.87 4.70 -6.49
C TYR A 202 11.47 4.40 -7.87
N THR A 203 10.66 4.59 -8.92
CA THR A 203 11.10 4.50 -10.32
C THR A 203 10.66 5.73 -11.09
N LYS A 204 11.61 6.46 -11.67
CA LYS A 204 11.31 7.58 -12.59
C LYS A 204 10.71 7.05 -13.89
N GLY A 205 9.60 7.61 -14.29
CA GLY A 205 8.96 7.33 -15.57
C GLY A 205 8.21 8.52 -16.12
N THR A 206 7.99 8.55 -17.42
CA THR A 206 7.25 9.63 -18.11
C THR A 206 5.81 9.76 -17.60
N GLU A 207 5.23 8.68 -17.08
CA GLU A 207 3.90 8.64 -16.47
C GLU A 207 3.83 9.39 -15.14
N GLY A 208 4.97 9.52 -14.42
CA GLY A 208 5.04 10.00 -13.05
C GLY A 208 4.48 8.98 -12.06
N ILE A 209 5.34 8.29 -11.32
CA ILE A 209 4.91 7.20 -10.43
C ILE A 209 4.07 7.71 -9.25
N MET A 210 4.41 8.89 -8.71
CA MET A 210 3.63 9.54 -7.65
C MET A 210 2.26 10.00 -8.15
N ARG A 211 2.20 10.53 -9.38
CA ARG A 211 0.96 10.95 -10.01
C ARG A 211 0.02 9.79 -10.24
N ALA A 212 0.54 8.64 -10.67
CA ALA A 212 -0.24 7.47 -11.02
C ALA A 212 -0.65 6.61 -9.81
N PHE A 213 0.19 6.55 -8.77
CA PHE A 213 0.07 5.55 -7.69
C PHE A 213 0.17 6.14 -6.28
N ASP A 214 0.42 7.45 -6.15
CA ASP A 214 0.66 8.10 -4.87
C ASP A 214 1.70 7.32 -4.02
N ARG A 215 1.47 7.15 -2.73
CA ARG A 215 2.41 6.54 -1.79
C ARG A 215 2.49 5.01 -1.81
N GLY A 216 1.73 4.34 -2.69
CA GLY A 216 1.82 2.89 -2.95
C GLY A 216 2.89 2.50 -3.98
N TYR A 217 3.66 3.45 -4.48
CA TYR A 217 4.56 3.28 -5.63
C TYR A 217 5.67 2.23 -5.44
N SER A 218 6.21 2.04 -4.23
CA SER A 218 7.24 1.01 -4.00
C SER A 218 6.71 -0.42 -4.25
N GLU A 219 5.43 -0.69 -3.96
CA GLU A 219 4.80 -1.97 -4.27
C GLU A 219 4.56 -2.12 -5.78
N VAL A 220 4.29 -1.02 -6.48
CA VAL A 220 4.15 -1.01 -7.94
C VAL A 220 5.50 -1.30 -8.62
N THR A 221 6.57 -0.62 -8.19
CA THR A 221 7.93 -0.90 -8.69
C THR A 221 8.31 -2.36 -8.47
N PHE A 222 8.07 -2.89 -7.27
CA PHE A 222 8.28 -4.27 -6.91
C PHE A 222 7.55 -5.24 -7.85
N SER A 223 6.27 -5.02 -8.10
CA SER A 223 5.48 -5.91 -8.96
C SER A 223 5.94 -5.83 -10.42
N LYS A 224 6.25 -4.64 -10.92
CA LYS A 224 6.75 -4.45 -12.28
C LYS A 224 8.13 -5.09 -12.49
N ILE A 225 9.03 -5.00 -11.51
CA ILE A 225 10.33 -5.72 -11.55
C ILE A 225 10.06 -7.23 -11.60
N ALA A 226 9.20 -7.76 -10.73
CA ALA A 226 8.92 -9.19 -10.69
C ALA A 226 8.35 -9.71 -12.03
N VAL A 227 7.51 -8.94 -12.69
CA VAL A 227 6.98 -9.27 -14.02
C VAL A 227 8.06 -9.20 -15.10
N ASP A 228 8.90 -8.14 -15.13
CA ASP A 228 9.93 -7.95 -16.14
C ASP A 228 10.98 -9.06 -16.10
N VAL A 229 11.46 -9.39 -14.89
CA VAL A 229 12.49 -10.45 -14.72
C VAL A 229 11.89 -11.85 -14.71
N LYS A 230 10.57 -12.00 -14.82
CA LYS A 230 9.84 -13.29 -14.75
C LYS A 230 10.17 -14.04 -13.47
N ALA A 231 10.03 -13.38 -12.33
CA ALA A 231 10.30 -13.97 -11.03
C ALA A 231 9.44 -15.22 -10.78
N ASP A 232 10.00 -16.20 -10.10
CA ASP A 232 9.27 -17.41 -9.68
C ASP A 232 8.30 -17.11 -8.52
N GLU A 233 8.68 -16.20 -7.63
CA GLU A 233 7.85 -15.75 -6.50
C GLU A 233 8.15 -14.27 -6.16
N ALA A 234 7.12 -13.53 -5.80
CA ALA A 234 7.18 -12.16 -5.30
C ALA A 234 6.96 -12.16 -3.78
N VAL A 235 7.91 -11.66 -2.98
CA VAL A 235 7.85 -11.73 -1.50
C VAL A 235 7.71 -10.33 -0.92
N ILE A 236 6.76 -10.14 0.01
CA ILE A 236 6.59 -8.90 0.76
C ILE A 236 6.90 -9.16 2.23
N HIS A 237 7.93 -8.48 2.74
CA HIS A 237 8.29 -8.51 4.15
C HIS A 237 7.55 -7.39 4.89
N LYS A 238 6.75 -7.79 5.89
CA LYS A 238 5.97 -6.92 6.78
C LYS A 238 6.33 -7.19 8.24
N GLU A 239 5.80 -6.39 9.15
CA GLU A 239 6.04 -6.54 10.59
C GLU A 239 5.13 -7.58 11.24
N PHE A 240 4.08 -8.02 10.55
CA PHE A 240 3.09 -8.97 11.05
C PHE A 240 2.69 -9.98 9.97
N HIS A 241 2.23 -11.14 10.38
CA HIS A 241 1.56 -12.10 9.51
C HIS A 241 0.18 -11.59 9.07
N LEU A 242 -0.28 -12.05 7.91
CA LEU A 242 -1.70 -11.97 7.58
C LEU A 242 -2.44 -12.96 8.48
N SER A 243 -3.37 -12.46 9.27
CA SER A 243 -4.06 -13.22 10.31
C SER A 243 -5.57 -13.28 10.08
N SER A 244 -6.24 -14.24 10.72
CA SER A 244 -7.69 -14.41 10.66
C SER A 244 -8.47 -13.20 11.16
N ALA A 245 -7.90 -12.43 12.08
CA ALA A 245 -8.41 -11.14 12.53
C ALA A 245 -7.27 -10.32 13.14
N ASP A 246 -7.50 -9.03 13.42
CA ASP A 246 -6.50 -8.17 14.08
C ASP A 246 -6.19 -8.70 15.51
N PRO A 247 -4.94 -9.14 15.77
CA PRO A 247 -4.54 -9.64 17.10
C PRO A 247 -4.77 -8.67 18.24
N LYS A 248 -4.80 -7.36 17.95
CA LYS A 248 -5.08 -6.32 18.95
C LYS A 248 -6.53 -6.33 19.43
N LEU A 249 -7.45 -6.85 18.60
CA LEU A 249 -8.87 -6.95 18.93
C LEU A 249 -9.23 -8.32 19.50
N VAL A 250 -8.72 -9.40 18.89
CA VAL A 250 -9.12 -10.77 19.26
C VAL A 250 -8.17 -11.44 20.25
N GLY A 251 -6.98 -10.89 20.48
CA GLY A 251 -5.89 -11.52 21.23
C GLY A 251 -4.99 -12.38 20.32
N THR A 252 -3.74 -12.52 20.70
CA THR A 252 -2.74 -13.29 19.93
C THR A 252 -3.02 -14.79 19.93
N ASP A 253 -3.65 -15.30 20.97
CA ASP A 253 -4.05 -16.70 21.14
C ASP A 253 -5.22 -17.12 20.23
N LYS A 254 -6.07 -16.16 19.83
CA LYS A 254 -7.22 -16.39 18.95
C LYS A 254 -6.99 -15.91 17.51
N SER A 255 -5.86 -15.29 17.25
CA SER A 255 -5.47 -14.83 15.92
C SER A 255 -4.68 -15.91 15.20
N ILE A 256 -5.27 -16.51 14.15
CA ILE A 256 -4.68 -17.61 13.40
C ILE A 256 -3.99 -17.04 12.17
N THR A 257 -2.70 -17.38 11.97
CA THR A 257 -2.00 -16.99 10.73
C THR A 257 -2.62 -17.68 9.53
N VAL A 258 -2.94 -16.91 8.50
CA VAL A 258 -3.45 -17.41 7.22
C VAL A 258 -2.28 -17.96 6.41
N GLY A 259 -2.23 -19.26 6.19
CA GLY A 259 -1.15 -19.89 5.43
C GLY A 259 -1.29 -19.71 3.92
N PHE A 260 -2.53 -19.76 3.41
CA PHE A 260 -2.82 -19.68 1.98
C PHE A 260 -4.09 -18.88 1.74
N THR A 261 -4.11 -18.08 0.67
CA THR A 261 -5.30 -17.42 0.15
C THR A 261 -5.16 -17.16 -1.35
N ASN A 262 -6.09 -16.45 -1.97
CA ASN A 262 -6.01 -16.09 -3.39
C ASN A 262 -6.12 -14.58 -3.62
N PHE A 263 -5.85 -14.14 -4.86
CA PHE A 263 -5.90 -12.73 -5.24
C PHE A 263 -7.29 -12.11 -5.04
N ILE A 264 -8.37 -12.90 -5.21
CA ILE A 264 -9.73 -12.40 -5.05
C ILE A 264 -10.00 -11.99 -3.59
N VAL A 265 -9.56 -12.81 -2.62
CA VAL A 265 -9.67 -12.46 -1.19
C VAL A 265 -8.74 -11.31 -0.83
N ALA A 266 -7.53 -11.28 -1.40
CA ALA A 266 -6.59 -10.16 -1.19
C ALA A 266 -7.17 -8.82 -1.68
N ASP A 267 -7.88 -8.80 -2.81
CA ASP A 267 -8.58 -7.62 -3.32
C ASP A 267 -9.69 -7.16 -2.37
N GLN A 268 -10.44 -8.09 -1.75
CA GLN A 268 -11.48 -7.75 -0.77
C GLN A 268 -10.88 -7.12 0.50
N LEU A 269 -9.71 -7.59 0.95
CA LEU A 269 -8.98 -6.98 2.08
C LEU A 269 -8.54 -5.56 1.76
N ALA A 270 -8.05 -5.34 0.55
CA ALA A 270 -7.61 -4.00 0.12
C ALA A 270 -8.77 -3.00 0.07
N ASP A 271 -9.95 -3.42 -0.36
CA ASP A 271 -11.15 -2.59 -0.45
C ASP A 271 -11.60 -2.02 0.92
N ILE A 272 -11.38 -2.78 1.99
CA ILE A 272 -11.67 -2.34 3.37
C ILE A 272 -10.45 -1.72 4.08
N GLY A 273 -9.39 -1.40 3.35
CA GLY A 273 -8.18 -0.75 3.87
C GLY A 273 -7.21 -1.66 4.63
N MET A 274 -7.42 -2.98 4.61
CA MET A 274 -6.46 -3.98 5.09
C MET A 274 -5.57 -4.45 3.94
N GLU A 275 -4.65 -3.60 3.52
CA GLU A 275 -3.79 -3.92 2.39
C GLU A 275 -2.75 -4.98 2.74
N ALA A 276 -3.02 -6.22 2.35
CA ALA A 276 -1.97 -7.25 2.24
C ALA A 276 -0.94 -6.82 1.19
N ILE A 277 -1.43 -6.35 0.04
CA ILE A 277 -0.68 -5.72 -1.05
C ILE A 277 -1.59 -4.69 -1.71
N HIS A 278 -1.01 -3.60 -2.22
CA HIS A 278 -1.76 -2.58 -2.96
C HIS A 278 -2.38 -3.19 -4.25
N PRO A 279 -3.67 -2.95 -4.56
CA PRO A 279 -4.35 -3.60 -5.70
C PRO A 279 -3.67 -3.35 -7.06
N LYS A 280 -3.13 -2.15 -7.27
CA LYS A 280 -2.39 -1.83 -8.50
C LYS A 280 -1.05 -2.58 -8.62
N ALA A 281 -0.54 -3.15 -7.53
CA ALA A 281 0.65 -3.99 -7.52
C ALA A 281 0.30 -5.48 -7.62
N SER A 282 -0.80 -5.93 -7.00
CA SER A 282 -1.24 -7.32 -7.07
C SER A 282 -1.67 -7.74 -8.47
N LYS A 283 -2.36 -6.85 -9.20
CA LYS A 283 -2.93 -7.18 -10.52
C LYS A 283 -1.92 -7.59 -11.59
N PRO A 284 -0.79 -6.87 -11.81
CA PRO A 284 0.26 -7.33 -12.73
C PRO A 284 0.82 -8.71 -12.38
N LEU A 285 1.01 -9.02 -11.09
CA LEU A 285 1.49 -10.31 -10.63
C LEU A 285 0.47 -11.43 -10.90
N GLU A 286 -0.80 -11.19 -10.61
CA GLU A 286 -1.89 -12.12 -10.92
C GLU A 286 -1.95 -12.46 -12.41
N LEU A 287 -1.87 -11.43 -13.27
CA LEU A 287 -1.92 -11.60 -14.73
C LEU A 287 -0.69 -12.34 -15.27
N ALA A 288 0.47 -12.13 -14.66
CA ALA A 288 1.70 -12.84 -15.01
C ALA A 288 1.77 -14.26 -14.40
N GLY A 289 0.83 -14.65 -13.53
CA GLY A 289 0.85 -15.94 -12.84
C GLY A 289 1.91 -16.06 -11.75
N ILE A 290 2.43 -14.93 -11.24
CA ILE A 290 3.45 -14.89 -10.19
C ILE A 290 2.76 -14.90 -8.82
N ASN A 291 3.07 -15.89 -7.99
CA ASN A 291 2.55 -15.95 -6.63
C ASN A 291 3.17 -14.89 -5.74
N ILE A 292 2.40 -14.43 -4.74
CA ILE A 292 2.87 -13.48 -3.74
C ILE A 292 2.99 -14.20 -2.39
N ARG A 293 4.11 -14.00 -1.71
CA ARG A 293 4.29 -14.46 -0.34
C ARG A 293 4.43 -13.29 0.62
N ILE A 294 3.60 -13.26 1.65
CA ILE A 294 3.71 -12.29 2.74
C ILE A 294 4.42 -12.95 3.91
N LYS A 295 5.55 -12.38 4.34
CA LYS A 295 6.34 -12.89 5.47
C LYS A 295 6.47 -11.83 6.56
N ASN A 296 6.53 -12.30 7.81
CA ASN A 296 6.92 -11.47 8.94
C ASN A 296 8.46 -11.35 8.98
N THR A 297 8.97 -10.12 8.95
CA THR A 297 10.42 -9.82 9.04
C THR A 297 11.05 -10.37 10.32
N PHE A 298 10.31 -10.43 11.41
CA PHE A 298 10.79 -10.82 12.74
C PHE A 298 10.57 -12.31 13.07
N GLU A 299 9.91 -13.04 12.19
CA GLU A 299 9.67 -14.49 12.28
C GLU A 299 10.08 -15.18 10.98
N PRO A 300 11.38 -15.17 10.63
CA PRO A 300 11.88 -15.62 9.31
C PRO A 300 11.62 -17.10 9.03
N GLU A 301 11.55 -17.93 10.07
CA GLU A 301 11.29 -19.38 9.93
C GLU A 301 9.83 -19.69 9.58
N HIS A 302 8.90 -18.78 9.87
CA HIS A 302 7.51 -18.99 9.52
C HIS A 302 7.30 -18.86 7.99
N PRO A 303 6.61 -19.81 7.35
CA PRO A 303 6.44 -19.80 5.88
C PRO A 303 5.65 -18.58 5.36
N GLY A 304 4.93 -17.87 6.24
CA GLY A 304 4.09 -16.74 5.87
C GLY A 304 2.79 -17.16 5.18
N THR A 305 2.19 -16.22 4.45
CA THR A 305 0.96 -16.43 3.66
C THR A 305 1.30 -16.48 2.18
N LEU A 306 0.91 -17.54 1.48
CA LEU A 306 0.99 -17.62 0.03
C LEU A 306 -0.34 -17.19 -0.60
N ILE A 307 -0.28 -16.18 -1.47
CA ILE A 307 -1.39 -15.71 -2.30
C ILE A 307 -1.16 -16.26 -3.71
N SER A 308 -2.04 -17.11 -4.20
CA SER A 308 -1.95 -17.67 -5.54
C SER A 308 -3.27 -17.58 -6.29
N LYS A 309 -3.21 -17.61 -7.63
CA LYS A 309 -4.37 -17.37 -8.48
C LYS A 309 -5.47 -18.41 -8.28
N ASP A 310 -5.11 -19.68 -8.24
CA ASP A 310 -6.04 -20.80 -8.31
C ASP A 310 -6.28 -21.47 -6.95
N TYR A 311 -5.78 -20.88 -5.87
CA TYR A 311 -5.98 -21.47 -4.54
C TYR A 311 -7.43 -21.40 -4.11
N VAL A 312 -7.96 -22.53 -3.72
CA VAL A 312 -9.23 -22.71 -3.04
C VAL A 312 -8.98 -23.60 -1.82
N SER A 313 -9.40 -23.17 -0.65
CA SER A 313 -9.25 -23.95 0.59
C SER A 313 -9.90 -25.34 0.43
N PRO A 314 -9.21 -26.44 0.76
CA PRO A 314 -9.78 -27.78 0.71
C PRO A 314 -10.93 -27.99 1.69
N LYS A 315 -11.01 -27.14 2.72
CA LYS A 315 -12.10 -27.13 3.71
C LYS A 315 -12.90 -25.84 3.58
N SER A 316 -14.23 -25.95 3.60
CA SER A 316 -15.12 -24.80 3.68
C SER A 316 -14.93 -24.11 5.03
N LYS A 317 -14.39 -22.90 5.05
CA LYS A 317 -14.16 -22.10 6.25
C LYS A 317 -14.07 -20.61 5.92
N ILE A 318 -14.41 -19.77 6.89
CA ILE A 318 -13.99 -18.38 6.90
C ILE A 318 -12.50 -18.36 7.24
N GLU A 319 -11.72 -17.68 6.42
CA GLU A 319 -10.27 -17.55 6.59
C GLU A 319 -9.91 -16.26 7.32
N ILE A 320 -10.67 -15.19 7.04
CA ILE A 320 -10.38 -13.85 7.57
C ILE A 320 -11.67 -13.14 7.96
N VAL A 321 -11.68 -12.55 9.15
CA VAL A 321 -12.67 -11.58 9.62
C VAL A 321 -11.97 -10.24 9.79
N SER A 322 -12.40 -9.24 9.04
CA SER A 322 -11.81 -7.91 9.06
C SER A 322 -12.85 -6.85 8.79
N GLY A 323 -12.48 -5.58 8.90
CA GLY A 323 -13.41 -4.49 8.65
C GLY A 323 -12.82 -3.12 8.93
N THR A 324 -13.70 -2.12 8.91
CA THR A 324 -13.34 -0.73 9.22
C THR A 324 -14.50 0.02 9.86
N ASP A 325 -14.20 0.88 10.80
CA ASP A 325 -15.13 1.81 11.46
C ASP A 325 -15.03 3.25 10.90
N LYS A 326 -14.22 3.46 9.85
CA LYS A 326 -13.96 4.76 9.24
C LYS A 326 -14.79 5.01 8.00
N VAL A 327 -16.08 4.70 8.06
CA VAL A 327 -16.99 4.73 6.93
C VAL A 327 -18.33 5.38 7.30
N ILE A 328 -19.00 5.88 6.25
CA ILE A 328 -20.33 6.48 6.31
C ILE A 328 -21.25 5.69 5.35
N ALA A 329 -22.40 5.27 5.83
CA ALA A 329 -23.48 4.82 4.98
C ALA A 329 -24.28 6.05 4.50
N VAL A 330 -24.53 6.12 3.21
CA VAL A 330 -25.37 7.13 2.56
C VAL A 330 -26.53 6.41 1.91
N GLU A 331 -27.74 6.67 2.36
CA GLU A 331 -28.96 6.15 1.77
C GLU A 331 -29.69 7.22 0.97
N ILE A 332 -30.03 6.89 -0.26
CA ILE A 332 -30.90 7.68 -1.12
C ILE A 332 -32.23 6.93 -1.24
N HIS A 333 -33.30 7.55 -0.74
CA HIS A 333 -34.66 7.03 -0.83
C HIS A 333 -35.49 7.93 -1.76
N ASP A 334 -36.17 7.33 -2.73
CA ASP A 334 -37.09 8.02 -3.63
C ASP A 334 -38.22 7.08 -4.07
N PRO A 335 -39.50 7.41 -3.73
CA PRO A 335 -40.63 6.63 -4.20
C PRO A 335 -40.74 6.51 -5.73
N MET A 336 -40.22 7.49 -6.47
CA MET A 336 -40.22 7.50 -7.94
C MET A 336 -39.12 6.63 -8.56
N MET A 337 -38.22 6.08 -7.76
CA MET A 337 -37.17 5.17 -8.23
C MET A 337 -37.75 3.86 -8.78
N VAL A 338 -38.94 3.47 -8.33
CA VAL A 338 -39.57 2.18 -8.69
C VAL A 338 -39.88 2.16 -10.18
N GLY A 339 -39.21 1.26 -10.93
CA GLY A 339 -39.39 1.16 -12.38
C GLY A 339 -38.67 2.20 -13.22
N GLU A 340 -37.97 3.13 -12.62
CA GLU A 340 -37.18 4.16 -13.32
C GLU A 340 -35.88 3.57 -13.83
N VAL A 341 -35.67 3.64 -15.16
CA VAL A 341 -34.44 3.16 -15.79
C VAL A 341 -33.36 4.23 -15.71
N GLY A 342 -32.19 3.85 -15.17
CA GLY A 342 -31.04 4.76 -15.11
C GLY A 342 -30.97 5.67 -13.88
N TYR A 343 -31.87 5.52 -12.89
CA TYR A 343 -31.80 6.28 -11.65
C TYR A 343 -30.44 6.17 -10.98
N ASP A 344 -29.89 4.97 -10.90
CA ASP A 344 -28.57 4.70 -10.37
C ASP A 344 -27.44 5.43 -11.12
N LEU A 345 -27.56 5.61 -12.43
CA LEU A 345 -26.58 6.36 -13.23
C LEU A 345 -26.46 7.81 -12.75
N ASN A 346 -27.59 8.45 -12.44
CA ASN A 346 -27.60 9.83 -11.97
C ASN A 346 -26.89 9.95 -10.61
N VAL A 347 -27.10 9.00 -9.70
CA VAL A 347 -26.38 8.93 -8.42
C VAL A 347 -24.88 8.74 -8.66
N MET A 348 -24.50 7.78 -9.51
CA MET A 348 -23.07 7.49 -9.79
C MET A 348 -22.35 8.61 -10.54
N GLN A 349 -23.05 9.48 -11.27
CA GLN A 349 -22.46 10.69 -11.88
C GLN A 349 -21.97 11.66 -10.79
N VAL A 350 -22.72 11.84 -9.69
CA VAL A 350 -22.29 12.66 -8.56
C VAL A 350 -21.07 12.04 -7.89
N PHE A 351 -21.05 10.74 -7.65
CA PHE A 351 -19.87 10.04 -7.11
C PHE A 351 -18.64 10.23 -7.98
N LYS A 352 -18.80 10.14 -9.29
CA LYS A 352 -17.72 10.33 -10.26
C LYS A 352 -17.14 11.74 -10.22
N SER A 353 -17.97 12.80 -10.08
CA SER A 353 -17.50 14.19 -10.02
C SER A 353 -16.58 14.47 -8.84
N TYR A 354 -16.79 13.77 -7.71
CA TYR A 354 -15.92 13.85 -6.53
C TYR A 354 -14.76 12.83 -6.53
N ASN A 355 -14.72 11.95 -7.53
CA ASN A 355 -13.77 10.83 -7.59
C ASN A 355 -13.82 9.95 -6.33
N ILE A 356 -15.03 9.61 -5.88
CA ILE A 356 -15.30 8.76 -4.73
C ILE A 356 -15.87 7.43 -5.22
N SER A 357 -15.30 6.31 -4.75
CA SER A 357 -15.86 4.96 -4.88
C SER A 357 -16.60 4.55 -3.63
N TYR A 358 -17.44 3.53 -3.74
CA TYR A 358 -18.09 2.90 -2.60
C TYR A 358 -17.43 1.54 -2.28
N ILE A 359 -17.45 1.15 -1.00
CA ILE A 359 -16.99 -0.16 -0.51
C ILE A 359 -18.12 -1.19 -0.68
N LEU A 360 -19.34 -0.78 -0.39
CA LEU A 360 -20.54 -1.61 -0.44
C LEU A 360 -21.67 -0.81 -1.06
N LYS A 361 -22.49 -1.50 -1.85
CA LYS A 361 -23.73 -0.97 -2.38
C LYS A 361 -24.83 -2.00 -2.22
N SER A 362 -25.95 -1.59 -1.66
CA SER A 362 -27.17 -2.40 -1.54
C SER A 362 -28.35 -1.60 -2.06
N THR A 363 -29.24 -2.27 -2.78
CA THR A 363 -30.42 -1.62 -3.39
C THR A 363 -31.68 -2.42 -3.11
N ASN A 364 -32.78 -1.71 -2.96
CA ASN A 364 -34.12 -2.28 -2.99
C ASN A 364 -34.99 -1.50 -3.99
N ALA A 365 -36.32 -1.66 -3.92
CA ALA A 365 -37.23 -1.08 -4.90
C ALA A 365 -37.17 0.45 -4.98
N ASN A 366 -36.93 1.14 -3.87
CA ASN A 366 -37.03 2.61 -3.73
C ASN A 366 -35.92 3.22 -2.90
N SER A 367 -34.84 2.48 -2.61
CA SER A 367 -33.67 3.04 -1.95
C SER A 367 -32.35 2.42 -2.44
N ILE A 368 -31.28 3.21 -2.37
CA ILE A 368 -29.92 2.83 -2.66
C ILE A 368 -29.07 3.22 -1.46
N THR A 369 -28.47 2.24 -0.81
CA THR A 369 -27.49 2.47 0.28
C THR A 369 -26.09 2.22 -0.25
N MET A 370 -25.19 3.19 -0.07
CA MET A 370 -23.77 3.08 -0.38
C MET A 370 -22.95 3.36 0.86
N VAL A 371 -21.89 2.58 1.06
CA VAL A 371 -20.93 2.80 2.14
C VAL A 371 -19.63 3.32 1.54
N ILE A 372 -19.16 4.45 2.03
CA ILE A 372 -17.98 5.18 1.55
C ILE A 372 -17.02 5.47 2.70
N TRP A 373 -15.77 5.76 2.36
CA TRP A 373 -14.78 6.21 3.34
C TRP A 373 -15.14 7.57 3.95
N ASP A 374 -15.05 7.68 5.28
CA ASP A 374 -15.25 8.94 6.02
C ASP A 374 -14.04 9.86 5.83
N ASN A 375 -14.13 10.80 4.90
CA ASN A 375 -13.10 11.78 4.60
C ASN A 375 -13.71 13.15 4.23
N ALA A 376 -12.86 14.15 4.06
CA ALA A 376 -13.32 15.51 3.78
C ALA A 376 -14.22 15.62 2.52
N LYS A 377 -13.86 14.91 1.44
CA LYS A 377 -14.64 14.91 0.18
C LYS A 377 -16.02 14.24 0.31
N ALA A 378 -16.15 13.30 1.25
CA ALA A 378 -17.43 12.62 1.50
C ALA A 378 -18.51 13.60 1.97
N LYS A 379 -18.14 14.62 2.75
CA LYS A 379 -19.07 15.66 3.22
C LYS A 379 -19.63 16.48 2.08
N ASP A 380 -18.78 16.88 1.13
CA ASP A 380 -19.17 17.67 -0.03
C ASP A 380 -20.06 16.84 -0.96
N LEU A 381 -19.70 15.56 -1.20
CA LEU A 381 -20.52 14.62 -1.95
C LEU A 381 -21.92 14.48 -1.33
N ILE A 382 -22.00 14.26 -0.02
CA ILE A 382 -23.29 14.08 0.70
C ILE A 382 -24.13 15.35 0.61
N ALA A 383 -23.52 16.53 0.71
CA ALA A 383 -24.22 17.80 0.57
C ALA A 383 -24.88 17.92 -0.83
N GLU A 384 -24.11 17.63 -1.91
CA GLU A 384 -24.65 17.66 -3.28
C GLU A 384 -25.74 16.61 -3.50
N LEU A 385 -25.59 15.40 -2.93
CA LEU A 385 -26.64 14.37 -3.02
C LEU A 385 -27.94 14.86 -2.34
N LYS A 386 -27.86 15.50 -1.17
CA LYS A 386 -29.03 16.08 -0.46
C LYS A 386 -29.73 17.19 -1.25
N GLU A 387 -29.01 17.90 -2.11
CA GLU A 387 -29.59 18.93 -2.99
C GLU A 387 -30.29 18.34 -4.22
N LYS A 388 -29.75 17.21 -4.75
CA LYS A 388 -30.20 16.65 -6.02
C LYS A 388 -31.27 15.57 -5.92
N PHE A 389 -31.34 14.87 -4.77
CA PHE A 389 -32.22 13.71 -4.62
C PHE A 389 -33.29 13.93 -3.53
N TYR A 390 -34.40 13.23 -3.69
CA TYR A 390 -35.61 13.45 -2.88
C TYR A 390 -35.36 13.36 -1.37
N GLN A 391 -34.73 12.27 -0.92
CA GLN A 391 -34.38 12.09 0.49
C GLN A 391 -33.02 11.39 0.59
N VAL A 392 -32.08 12.03 1.29
CA VAL A 392 -30.75 11.47 1.54
C VAL A 392 -30.43 11.54 3.02
N VAL A 393 -30.10 10.37 3.57
CA VAL A 393 -29.69 10.21 4.96
C VAL A 393 -28.28 9.68 5.00
N ASP A 394 -27.44 10.19 5.89
CA ASP A 394 -26.11 9.70 6.15
C ASP A 394 -25.95 9.27 7.62
N LYS A 395 -25.18 8.20 7.83
CA LYS A 395 -24.92 7.63 9.15
C LYS A 395 -23.51 7.11 9.25
N GLN A 396 -22.82 7.43 10.34
CA GLN A 396 -21.54 6.80 10.66
C GLN A 396 -21.77 5.34 11.04
N VAL A 397 -21.07 4.43 10.35
CA VAL A 397 -21.22 3.00 10.49
C VAL A 397 -19.86 2.30 10.53
N ALA A 398 -19.87 1.00 10.73
CA ALA A 398 -18.74 0.12 10.47
C ALA A 398 -19.14 -0.94 9.45
N VAL A 399 -18.16 -1.39 8.66
CA VAL A 399 -18.28 -2.57 7.80
C VAL A 399 -17.44 -3.68 8.39
N VAL A 400 -18.03 -4.87 8.57
CA VAL A 400 -17.32 -6.07 8.98
C VAL A 400 -17.49 -7.13 7.91
N CYS A 401 -16.41 -7.76 7.51
CA CYS A 401 -16.33 -8.72 6.40
C CYS A 401 -15.89 -10.09 6.91
N CYS A 402 -16.58 -11.14 6.44
CA CYS A 402 -16.17 -12.52 6.60
C CYS A 402 -15.73 -13.06 5.25
N MET A 403 -14.46 -13.39 5.11
CA MET A 403 -13.84 -13.72 3.82
C MET A 403 -13.22 -15.11 3.83
N GLY A 404 -13.22 -15.75 2.66
CA GLY A 404 -12.56 -17.03 2.45
C GLY A 404 -12.68 -17.48 1.01
N THR A 405 -11.76 -18.33 0.60
CA THR A 405 -11.66 -18.84 -0.77
C THR A 405 -12.68 -19.94 -1.05
N ASN A 406 -13.27 -20.57 -0.02
CA ASN A 406 -14.26 -21.66 -0.14
C ASN A 406 -15.40 -21.47 0.86
N ILE A 407 -16.20 -20.42 0.68
CA ILE A 407 -17.35 -20.10 1.55
C ILE A 407 -18.71 -20.14 0.84
N ALA A 408 -18.75 -20.59 -0.41
CA ALA A 408 -19.98 -20.76 -1.20
C ALA A 408 -20.75 -22.00 -0.75
N HIS A 409 -21.02 -22.10 0.55
CA HIS A 409 -21.72 -23.23 1.17
C HIS A 409 -22.86 -22.77 2.09
N PRO A 410 -23.93 -23.56 2.24
CA PRO A 410 -24.98 -23.24 3.19
C PRO A 410 -24.48 -23.11 4.62
N GLY A 411 -25.04 -22.16 5.36
CA GLY A 411 -24.84 -22.00 6.79
C GLY A 411 -23.84 -20.94 7.25
N PHE A 412 -22.91 -20.46 6.41
CA PHE A 412 -21.97 -19.43 6.83
C PHE A 412 -22.68 -18.11 7.17
N LEU A 413 -23.61 -17.67 6.33
CA LEU A 413 -24.41 -16.48 6.62
C LEU A 413 -25.22 -16.63 7.91
N TYR A 414 -25.84 -17.79 8.12
CA TYR A 414 -26.56 -18.09 9.37
C TYR A 414 -25.64 -17.98 10.60
N LYS A 415 -24.45 -18.61 10.54
CA LYS A 415 -23.50 -18.60 11.66
C LYS A 415 -23.02 -17.17 11.95
N ALA A 416 -22.71 -16.40 10.92
CA ALA A 416 -22.29 -15.01 11.05
C ALA A 416 -23.40 -14.13 11.65
N ALA A 417 -24.61 -14.22 11.11
CA ALA A 417 -25.76 -13.47 11.61
C ALA A 417 -26.11 -13.87 13.05
N LYS A 418 -26.04 -15.18 13.37
CA LYS A 418 -26.24 -15.67 14.74
C LYS A 418 -25.19 -15.10 15.70
N ALA A 419 -23.89 -15.10 15.33
CA ALA A 419 -22.83 -14.57 16.17
C ALA A 419 -23.03 -13.07 16.45
N LEU A 420 -23.47 -12.29 15.47
CA LEU A 420 -23.81 -10.89 15.66
C LEU A 420 -25.04 -10.72 16.58
N CYS A 421 -26.11 -11.48 16.33
CA CYS A 421 -27.34 -11.45 17.12
C CYS A 421 -27.09 -11.84 18.60
N ASP A 422 -26.34 -12.93 18.84
CA ASP A 422 -26.01 -13.39 20.21
C ASP A 422 -25.17 -12.35 20.98
N ASN A 423 -24.62 -11.37 20.30
CA ASN A 423 -23.85 -10.25 20.85
C ASN A 423 -24.60 -8.92 20.82
N ASP A 424 -25.93 -8.90 20.61
CA ASP A 424 -26.77 -7.71 20.53
C ASP A 424 -26.31 -6.72 19.44
N ILE A 425 -25.79 -7.20 18.32
CA ILE A 425 -25.34 -6.37 17.19
C ILE A 425 -26.36 -6.48 16.08
N ASN A 426 -27.02 -5.36 15.78
CA ASN A 426 -27.95 -5.26 14.66
C ASN A 426 -27.21 -5.15 13.32
N ILE A 427 -27.68 -5.87 12.31
CA ILE A 427 -27.21 -5.77 10.92
C ILE A 427 -28.08 -4.70 10.23
N GLU A 428 -27.49 -3.54 9.93
CA GLU A 428 -28.20 -2.43 9.29
C GLU A 428 -28.31 -2.61 7.77
N CYS A 429 -27.28 -3.21 7.17
CA CYS A 429 -27.24 -3.53 5.75
C CYS A 429 -26.33 -4.76 5.53
N PHE A 430 -26.56 -5.48 4.45
CA PHE A 430 -25.79 -6.67 4.08
C PHE A 430 -25.55 -6.72 2.58
N ALA A 431 -24.37 -7.17 2.18
CA ALA A 431 -24.05 -7.45 0.78
C ALA A 431 -23.20 -8.72 0.64
N GLN A 432 -23.51 -9.49 -0.39
CA GLN A 432 -22.72 -10.62 -0.85
C GLN A 432 -22.87 -10.75 -2.37
N SER A 433 -21.76 -10.81 -3.09
CA SER A 433 -21.77 -11.00 -4.55
C SER A 433 -21.95 -12.47 -4.92
N LEU A 434 -22.27 -12.75 -6.20
CA LEU A 434 -22.35 -14.12 -6.73
C LEU A 434 -21.04 -14.89 -6.62
N ARG A 435 -19.90 -14.20 -6.48
CA ARG A 435 -18.59 -14.82 -6.28
C ARG A 435 -18.45 -15.50 -4.92
N GLN A 436 -19.23 -15.07 -3.94
CA GLN A 436 -19.36 -15.66 -2.60
C GLN A 436 -18.00 -15.89 -1.89
N VAL A 437 -17.07 -14.94 -1.97
CA VAL A 437 -15.79 -14.96 -1.26
C VAL A 437 -15.77 -13.99 -0.08
N ASN A 438 -16.79 -13.13 0.02
CA ASN A 438 -16.90 -12.10 1.06
C ASN A 438 -18.37 -11.88 1.44
N MET A 439 -18.67 -11.86 2.72
CA MET A 439 -19.94 -11.45 3.31
C MET A 439 -19.68 -10.14 4.06
N GLN A 440 -20.35 -9.05 3.67
CA GLN A 440 -20.16 -7.72 4.21
C GLN A 440 -21.37 -7.31 5.05
N PHE A 441 -21.15 -7.04 6.33
CA PHE A 441 -22.16 -6.60 7.29
C PHE A 441 -21.93 -5.13 7.65
N VAL A 442 -22.92 -4.30 7.47
CA VAL A 442 -22.94 -2.92 7.97
C VAL A 442 -23.59 -2.93 9.35
N ILE A 443 -22.89 -2.37 10.32
CA ILE A 443 -23.33 -2.32 11.72
C ILE A 443 -23.08 -0.92 12.29
N THR A 444 -23.55 -0.64 13.48
CA THR A 444 -23.21 0.60 14.18
C THR A 444 -21.70 0.68 14.42
N ARG A 445 -21.13 1.90 14.37
CA ARG A 445 -19.67 2.12 14.55
C ARG A 445 -19.18 1.58 15.91
N GLU A 446 -19.96 1.76 16.95
CA GLU A 446 -19.65 1.32 18.32
C GLU A 446 -19.57 -0.20 18.46
N GLY A 447 -20.30 -0.93 17.61
CA GLY A 447 -20.30 -2.40 17.59
C GLY A 447 -19.08 -3.03 16.94
N TYR A 448 -18.20 -2.25 16.28
CA TYR A 448 -17.13 -2.75 15.42
C TYR A 448 -16.21 -3.78 16.10
N SER A 449 -15.56 -3.41 17.20
CA SER A 449 -14.60 -4.30 17.87
C SER A 449 -15.27 -5.56 18.42
N LYS A 450 -16.49 -5.43 18.96
CA LYS A 450 -17.26 -6.57 19.47
C LYS A 450 -17.65 -7.53 18.35
N ALA A 451 -18.01 -6.99 17.17
CA ALA A 451 -18.36 -7.80 15.99
C ALA A 451 -17.17 -8.59 15.45
N ILE A 452 -15.97 -7.98 15.37
CA ILE A 452 -14.75 -8.68 14.94
C ILE A 452 -14.46 -9.86 15.85
N VAL A 453 -14.52 -9.66 17.17
CA VAL A 453 -14.29 -10.74 18.16
C VAL A 453 -15.34 -11.85 18.02
N ALA A 454 -16.62 -11.48 18.00
CA ALA A 454 -17.73 -12.45 17.91
C ALA A 454 -17.65 -13.31 16.63
N LEU A 455 -17.36 -12.67 15.49
CA LEU A 455 -17.25 -13.37 14.21
C LEU A 455 -16.00 -14.23 14.11
N ASN A 456 -14.85 -13.76 14.63
CA ASN A 456 -13.63 -14.58 14.66
C ASN A 456 -13.80 -15.81 15.53
N ASP A 457 -14.35 -15.66 16.74
CA ASP A 457 -14.61 -16.79 17.67
C ASP A 457 -15.60 -17.81 17.08
N ALA A 458 -16.60 -17.36 16.32
CA ALA A 458 -17.63 -18.24 15.77
C ALA A 458 -17.25 -18.93 14.45
N LEU A 459 -16.33 -18.36 13.68
CA LEU A 459 -16.10 -18.74 12.28
C LEU A 459 -14.65 -19.14 11.95
N CYS A 460 -13.67 -18.65 12.70
CA CYS A 460 -12.25 -18.89 12.42
C CYS A 460 -11.58 -19.78 13.48
N VAL A 461 -12.02 -19.73 14.74
CA VAL A 461 -11.53 -20.54 15.87
C VAL A 461 -12.45 -21.75 16.11
#